data_d6ef4fdf77689381f0c54832f1e08c8d
#
_entry.id   d6ef4fdf77689381f0c54832f1e08c8d
#
_cell.length_a   1.000
_cell.length_b   1.000
_cell.length_c   1.000
_cell.angle_alpha   90.00
_cell.angle_beta   90.00
_cell.angle_gamma   90.00
#
_symmetry.space_group_name_H-M   'P 1'
#
loop_
_entity.id
_entity.type
_entity.pdbx_description
1 polymer ?
#
loop_
_entity_poly.entity_id
_entity_poly.type
_entity_poly.pdbx_seq_one_letter_code
_entity_poly.pdbx_strand_id
1 'polypeptide(L)'
;LGAGTTLQVSGVPLDVVALAGRPVLVLFLCAHCPFVKHIEPELTRLAGDHAGGTGPDGLQLIGISSNSTLSHPQDGPEGLRAQASACHWTFPYLFDAEQTLARAFHAACTPDPFLFGPDHRLAYHGQFDASRPGQGEPCDGRDLRAAIAAVVAGHPVIAEQRPSIGCNIKWHP
;
A
#
# COMPACT_ATOMS: atom_id res chain seq x y z
N LEU A 1 8.84 8.92 12.26
CA LEU A 1 7.48 8.49 12.63
C LEU A 1 7.27 8.84 14.10
N GLY A 2 6.50 9.93 14.36
CA GLY A 2 6.20 10.39 15.72
C GLY A 2 5.37 9.34 16.47
N ALA A 3 5.29 9.49 17.80
CA ALA A 3 4.64 8.59 18.76
C ALA A 3 3.10 8.54 18.66
N GLY A 4 2.55 8.46 17.45
CA GLY A 4 1.16 8.09 17.24
C GLY A 4 1.02 6.57 17.36
N THR A 5 -0.12 6.10 17.83
CA THR A 5 -0.38 4.69 18.10
C THR A 5 -0.55 3.93 16.76
N THR A 6 0.56 3.66 16.09
CA THR A 6 0.56 2.80 14.89
C THR A 6 0.82 1.37 15.33
N LEU A 7 -0.16 0.50 15.16
CA LEU A 7 -0.09 -0.90 15.53
C LEU A 7 0.27 -1.77 14.33
N GLN A 8 1.35 -2.55 14.46
CA GLN A 8 1.71 -3.57 13.48
C GLN A 8 0.72 -4.75 13.55
N VAL A 9 0.12 -5.13 12.42
CA VAL A 9 -0.95 -6.17 12.41
C VAL A 9 -0.60 -7.44 11.63
N SER A 10 0.34 -7.41 10.67
CA SER A 10 0.71 -8.59 9.89
C SER A 10 1.68 -9.55 10.60
N GLY A 11 2.26 -9.14 11.72
CA GLY A 11 3.35 -9.90 12.37
C GLY A 11 4.72 -9.75 11.69
N VAL A 12 4.79 -9.08 10.55
CA VAL A 12 6.05 -8.77 9.84
C VAL A 12 6.59 -7.44 10.38
N PRO A 13 7.77 -7.40 11.02
CA PRO A 13 8.27 -6.17 11.63
C PRO A 13 8.61 -5.11 10.56
N LEU A 14 8.32 -3.83 10.87
CA LEU A 14 8.81 -2.71 10.10
C LEU A 14 10.18 -2.28 10.65
N ASP A 15 11.23 -2.51 9.90
CA ASP A 15 12.56 -1.98 10.19
C ASP A 15 12.76 -0.66 9.42
N VAL A 16 12.61 0.47 10.12
CA VAL A 16 12.75 1.81 9.54
C VAL A 16 14.19 2.06 9.04
N VAL A 17 15.18 1.46 9.69
CA VAL A 17 16.60 1.59 9.28
C VAL A 17 16.82 0.89 7.95
N ALA A 18 16.16 -0.24 7.71
CA ALA A 18 16.23 -0.97 6.45
C ALA A 18 15.63 -0.22 5.26
N LEU A 19 14.87 0.86 5.47
CA LEU A 19 14.33 1.70 4.39
C LEU A 19 15.38 2.63 3.78
N ALA A 20 16.47 2.92 4.51
CA ALA A 20 17.47 3.88 4.08
C ALA A 20 18.12 3.48 2.74
N GLY A 21 18.06 4.39 1.74
CA GLY A 21 18.65 4.19 0.43
C GLY A 21 17.94 3.15 -0.45
N ARG A 22 16.72 2.75 -0.09
CA ARG A 22 15.91 1.78 -0.84
C ARG A 22 14.62 2.40 -1.34
N PRO A 23 14.09 1.96 -2.50
CA PRO A 23 12.73 2.31 -2.91
C PRO A 23 11.70 1.80 -1.90
N VAL A 24 10.68 2.60 -1.64
CA VAL A 24 9.60 2.25 -0.69
C VAL A 24 8.25 2.42 -1.35
N LEU A 25 7.46 1.37 -1.35
CA LEU A 25 6.05 1.40 -1.75
C LEU A 25 5.17 1.40 -0.51
N VAL A 26 4.45 2.48 -0.28
CA VAL A 26 3.41 2.58 0.74
C VAL A 26 2.05 2.43 0.08
N LEU A 27 1.21 1.54 0.62
CA LEU A 27 -0.14 1.28 0.12
C LEU A 27 -1.15 1.53 1.24
N PHE A 28 -2.05 2.49 1.03
CA PHE A 28 -3.23 2.60 1.89
C PHE A 28 -4.26 1.55 1.48
N LEU A 29 -4.61 0.68 2.43
CA LEU A 29 -5.46 -0.49 2.23
C LEU A 29 -6.53 -0.55 3.32
N CYS A 30 -7.52 -1.42 3.16
CA CYS A 30 -8.44 -1.77 4.23
C CYS A 30 -9.09 -3.14 3.97
N ALA A 31 -9.72 -3.73 4.97
CA ALA A 31 -10.23 -5.09 4.87
C ALA A 31 -11.59 -5.18 4.14
N HIS A 32 -12.41 -4.12 4.15
CA HIS A 32 -13.78 -4.18 3.63
C HIS A 32 -13.94 -3.69 2.18
N CYS A 33 -13.00 -2.86 1.67
CA CYS A 33 -13.17 -2.18 0.39
C CYS A 33 -13.16 -3.16 -0.80
N PRO A 34 -14.20 -3.17 -1.66
CA PRO A 34 -14.23 -4.04 -2.83
C PRO A 34 -13.11 -3.77 -3.83
N PHE A 35 -12.61 -2.53 -3.93
CA PHE A 35 -11.45 -2.19 -4.76
C PHE A 35 -10.16 -2.81 -4.22
N VAL A 36 -9.98 -2.86 -2.89
CA VAL A 36 -8.85 -3.57 -2.28
C VAL A 36 -8.98 -5.07 -2.49
N LYS A 37 -10.17 -5.63 -2.25
CA LYS A 37 -10.45 -7.05 -2.50
C LYS A 37 -10.15 -7.46 -3.94
N HIS A 38 -10.46 -6.59 -4.89
CA HIS A 38 -10.20 -6.83 -6.31
C HIS A 38 -8.70 -6.96 -6.63
N ILE A 39 -7.85 -6.17 -5.99
CA ILE A 39 -6.40 -6.20 -6.26
C ILE A 39 -5.62 -7.18 -5.36
N GLU A 40 -6.22 -7.74 -4.30
CA GLU A 40 -5.53 -8.63 -3.33
C GLU A 40 -4.70 -9.74 -3.99
N PRO A 41 -5.22 -10.50 -4.98
CA PRO A 41 -4.44 -11.56 -5.61
C PRO A 41 -3.19 -11.04 -6.34
N GLU A 42 -3.31 -9.91 -7.03
CA GLU A 42 -2.20 -9.32 -7.75
C GLU A 42 -1.22 -8.61 -6.82
N LEU A 43 -1.72 -7.96 -5.77
CA LEU A 43 -0.87 -7.39 -4.72
C LEU A 43 -0.04 -8.47 -4.03
N THR A 44 -0.61 -9.65 -3.79
CA THR A 44 0.11 -10.80 -3.24
C THR A 44 1.22 -11.26 -4.19
N ARG A 45 0.95 -11.34 -5.50
CA ARG A 45 1.99 -11.65 -6.50
C ARG A 45 3.09 -10.58 -6.52
N LEU A 46 2.71 -9.31 -6.59
CA LEU A 46 3.65 -8.19 -6.58
C LEU A 46 4.53 -8.21 -5.31
N ALA A 47 3.93 -8.46 -4.13
CA ALA A 47 4.68 -8.60 -2.90
C ALA A 47 5.65 -9.79 -2.93
N GLY A 48 5.23 -10.91 -3.51
CA GLY A 48 6.08 -12.10 -3.70
C GLY A 48 7.27 -11.85 -4.62
N ASP A 49 7.05 -11.11 -5.72
CA ASP A 49 8.11 -10.73 -6.68
C ASP A 49 9.21 -9.88 -6.02
N HIS A 50 8.85 -9.11 -4.97
CA HIS A 50 9.74 -8.22 -4.22
C HIS A 50 10.02 -8.70 -2.78
N ALA A 51 9.85 -10.00 -2.51
CA ALA A 51 9.80 -10.60 -1.17
C ALA A 51 10.94 -10.14 -0.25
N GLY A 52 10.55 -9.58 0.89
CA GLY A 52 11.44 -9.23 1.99
C GLY A 52 12.42 -8.09 1.71
N GLY A 53 12.27 -7.35 0.63
CA GLY A 53 13.22 -6.31 0.25
C GLY A 53 14.64 -6.84 0.00
N THR A 54 14.79 -8.16 0.00
CA THR A 54 16.04 -8.87 -0.32
C THR A 54 16.11 -9.22 -1.80
N GLY A 55 15.05 -8.93 -2.56
CA GLY A 55 15.03 -9.03 -4.01
C GLY A 55 16.12 -8.16 -4.65
N PRO A 56 16.45 -8.39 -5.93
CA PRO A 56 17.53 -7.70 -6.62
C PRO A 56 17.34 -6.17 -6.67
N ASP A 57 16.14 -5.69 -6.47
CA ASP A 57 15.75 -4.28 -6.52
C ASP A 57 15.69 -3.59 -5.15
N GLY A 58 15.68 -4.35 -4.06
CA GLY A 58 15.63 -3.82 -2.69
C GLY A 58 14.34 -3.10 -2.31
N LEU A 59 13.26 -3.20 -3.12
CA LEU A 59 11.98 -2.54 -2.85
C LEU A 59 11.40 -2.99 -1.51
N GLN A 60 10.96 -2.02 -0.69
CA GLN A 60 10.25 -2.25 0.57
C GLN A 60 8.77 -1.95 0.37
N LEU A 61 7.90 -2.90 0.76
CA LEU A 61 6.45 -2.70 0.77
C LEU A 61 5.96 -2.45 2.20
N ILE A 62 5.04 -1.50 2.36
CA ILE A 62 4.37 -1.20 3.63
C ILE A 62 2.88 -0.98 3.34
N GLY A 63 2.02 -1.78 3.96
CA GLY A 63 0.58 -1.54 3.97
C GLY A 63 0.19 -0.66 5.15
N ILE A 64 -0.78 0.24 4.97
CA ILE A 64 -1.34 1.08 6.03
C ILE A 64 -2.86 1.07 5.92
N SER A 65 -3.56 0.86 7.04
CA SER A 65 -5.00 1.06 7.13
C SER A 65 -5.30 2.17 8.13
N SER A 66 -6.07 3.16 7.69
CA SER A 66 -6.40 4.36 8.49
C SER A 66 -7.92 4.56 8.63
N ASN A 67 -8.73 3.56 8.34
CA ASN A 67 -10.17 3.69 8.47
C ASN A 67 -10.62 3.72 9.94
N SER A 68 -11.59 4.59 10.23
CA SER A 68 -12.23 4.66 11.54
C SER A 68 -12.96 3.35 11.87
N THR A 69 -12.57 2.72 12.96
CA THR A 69 -13.24 1.52 13.49
C THR A 69 -14.59 1.82 14.13
N LEU A 70 -14.91 3.08 14.39
CA LEU A 70 -16.23 3.48 14.88
C LEU A 70 -17.32 3.25 13.83
N SER A 71 -16.99 3.52 12.56
CA SER A 71 -17.91 3.32 11.44
C SER A 71 -17.69 1.98 10.71
N HIS A 72 -16.45 1.48 10.71
CA HIS A 72 -16.03 0.27 9.99
C HIS A 72 -15.18 -0.63 10.90
N PRO A 73 -15.80 -1.31 11.88
CA PRO A 73 -15.07 -2.13 12.86
C PRO A 73 -14.27 -3.28 12.22
N GLN A 74 -14.67 -3.76 11.03
CA GLN A 74 -13.95 -4.78 10.28
C GLN A 74 -12.57 -4.31 9.77
N ASP A 75 -12.30 -3.00 9.74
CA ASP A 75 -10.99 -2.45 9.39
C ASP A 75 -10.08 -2.22 10.62
N GLY A 76 -10.50 -2.72 11.77
CA GLY A 76 -9.68 -2.73 12.98
C GLY A 76 -8.58 -3.81 12.92
N PRO A 77 -7.69 -3.82 13.93
CA PRO A 77 -6.50 -4.69 13.95
C PRO A 77 -6.77 -6.17 13.73
N GLU A 78 -7.92 -6.68 14.21
CA GLU A 78 -8.30 -8.09 14.04
C GLU A 78 -8.66 -8.40 12.58
N GLY A 79 -9.49 -7.57 11.95
CA GLY A 79 -9.89 -7.74 10.55
C GLY A 79 -8.70 -7.58 9.59
N LEU A 80 -7.81 -6.62 9.85
CA LEU A 80 -6.58 -6.44 9.06
C LEU A 80 -5.62 -7.62 9.20
N ARG A 81 -5.50 -8.19 10.40
CA ARG A 81 -4.68 -9.39 10.63
C ARG A 81 -5.26 -10.59 9.89
N ALA A 82 -6.58 -10.76 9.93
CA ALA A 82 -7.27 -11.82 9.18
C ALA A 82 -7.05 -11.67 7.67
N GLN A 83 -7.16 -10.44 7.12
CA GLN A 83 -6.88 -10.14 5.73
C GLN A 83 -5.44 -10.48 5.34
N ALA A 84 -4.45 -9.99 6.09
CA ALA A 84 -3.04 -10.25 5.83
C ALA A 84 -2.72 -11.75 5.84
N SER A 85 -3.30 -12.49 6.78
CA SER A 85 -3.15 -13.94 6.88
C SER A 85 -3.79 -14.66 5.68
N ALA A 86 -5.01 -14.31 5.32
CA ALA A 86 -5.73 -14.92 4.19
C ALA A 86 -5.04 -14.66 2.84
N CYS A 87 -4.45 -13.48 2.68
CA CYS A 87 -3.70 -13.09 1.49
C CYS A 87 -2.23 -13.54 1.52
N HIS A 88 -1.76 -14.15 2.61
CA HIS A 88 -0.35 -14.53 2.80
C HIS A 88 0.62 -13.36 2.60
N TRP A 89 0.26 -12.16 3.06
CA TRP A 89 1.12 -10.98 2.90
C TRP A 89 2.36 -11.07 3.79
N THR A 90 3.50 -10.83 3.20
CA THR A 90 4.83 -10.93 3.81
C THR A 90 5.46 -9.56 4.08
N PHE A 91 4.71 -8.48 3.92
CA PHE A 91 5.14 -7.12 4.19
C PHE A 91 4.53 -6.56 5.48
N PRO A 92 5.16 -5.55 6.12
CA PRO A 92 4.58 -4.86 7.27
C PRO A 92 3.21 -4.27 6.91
N TYR A 93 2.19 -4.55 7.73
CA TYR A 93 0.86 -3.96 7.60
C TYR A 93 0.52 -3.27 8.91
N LEU A 94 0.25 -1.97 8.84
CA LEU A 94 0.09 -1.07 9.97
C LEU A 94 -1.36 -0.62 10.11
N PHE A 95 -1.83 -0.52 11.34
CA PHE A 95 -3.08 0.15 11.67
C PHE A 95 -2.76 1.55 12.22
N ASP A 96 -3.13 2.58 11.48
CA ASP A 96 -2.95 4.01 11.80
C ASP A 96 -4.21 4.52 12.52
N ALA A 97 -4.32 4.19 13.81
CA ALA A 97 -5.51 4.45 14.61
C ALA A 97 -5.87 5.93 14.70
N GLU A 98 -4.88 6.82 14.76
CA GLU A 98 -5.06 8.28 14.86
C GLU A 98 -5.17 8.96 13.50
N GLN A 99 -5.09 8.20 12.40
CA GLN A 99 -5.16 8.71 11.03
C GLN A 99 -4.08 9.75 10.70
N THR A 100 -2.99 9.73 11.45
CA THR A 100 -1.88 10.69 11.30
C THR A 100 -1.09 10.43 10.03
N LEU A 101 -0.87 9.16 9.68
CA LEU A 101 -0.19 8.79 8.44
C LEU A 101 -1.04 9.13 7.22
N ALA A 102 -2.33 8.78 7.22
CA ALA A 102 -3.20 9.13 6.11
C ALA A 102 -3.25 10.63 5.85
N ARG A 103 -3.30 11.45 6.91
CA ARG A 103 -3.25 12.92 6.78
C ARG A 103 -1.92 13.41 6.24
N ALA A 104 -0.80 12.87 6.74
CA ALA A 104 0.55 13.27 6.32
C ALA A 104 0.83 12.92 4.85
N PHE A 105 0.31 11.78 4.36
CA PHE A 105 0.40 11.37 2.97
C PHE A 105 -0.63 12.05 2.06
N HIS A 106 -1.63 12.73 2.61
CA HIS A 106 -2.81 13.20 1.88
C HIS A 106 -3.53 12.05 1.15
N ALA A 107 -3.55 10.87 1.76
CA ALA A 107 -4.23 9.72 1.20
C ALA A 107 -5.73 9.95 1.11
N ALA A 108 -6.34 9.64 -0.03
CA ALA A 108 -7.74 9.95 -0.30
C ALA A 108 -8.65 8.71 -0.27
N CYS A 109 -8.12 7.56 -0.66
CA CYS A 109 -8.92 6.35 -0.86
C CYS A 109 -8.12 5.08 -0.52
N THR A 110 -8.77 3.93 -0.67
CA THR A 110 -8.14 2.62 -0.65
C THR A 110 -8.59 1.81 -1.88
N PRO A 111 -7.66 1.21 -2.64
CA PRO A 111 -6.20 1.27 -2.51
C PRO A 111 -5.63 2.63 -2.97
N ASP A 112 -4.57 3.09 -2.32
CA ASP A 112 -3.86 4.33 -2.71
C ASP A 112 -2.34 4.10 -2.60
N PRO A 113 -1.62 3.86 -3.72
CA PRO A 113 -0.20 3.58 -3.72
C PRO A 113 0.65 4.85 -3.81
N PHE A 114 1.70 4.92 -2.98
CA PHE A 114 2.73 5.94 -2.98
C PHE A 114 4.08 5.27 -3.12
N LEU A 115 4.76 5.45 -4.24
CA LEU A 115 6.09 4.90 -4.49
C LEU A 115 7.16 5.99 -4.35
N PHE A 116 8.12 5.72 -3.50
CA PHE A 116 9.27 6.61 -3.26
C PHE A 116 10.53 5.99 -3.85
N GLY A 117 11.38 6.84 -4.41
CA GLY A 117 12.72 6.46 -4.85
C GLY A 117 13.69 6.17 -3.68
N PRO A 118 14.92 5.71 -3.97
CA PRO A 118 15.93 5.48 -2.94
C PRO A 118 16.33 6.75 -2.15
N ASP A 119 16.08 7.93 -2.72
CA ASP A 119 16.24 9.24 -2.08
C ASP A 119 15.04 9.66 -1.23
N HIS A 120 14.04 8.78 -1.12
CA HIS A 120 12.77 8.97 -0.43
C HIS A 120 11.92 10.16 -0.96
N ARG A 121 12.13 10.53 -2.21
CA ARG A 121 11.23 11.45 -2.93
C ARG A 121 10.11 10.67 -3.61
N LEU A 122 8.91 11.25 -3.59
CA LEU A 122 7.75 10.66 -4.25
C LEU A 122 8.00 10.58 -5.77
N ALA A 123 8.01 9.37 -6.30
CA ALA A 123 8.20 9.08 -7.71
C ALA A 123 6.88 8.75 -8.42
N TYR A 124 5.93 8.11 -7.71
CA TYR A 124 4.64 7.73 -8.26
C TYR A 124 3.54 7.84 -7.21
N HIS A 125 2.44 8.50 -7.58
CA HIS A 125 1.18 8.50 -6.84
C HIS A 125 0.04 8.39 -7.85
N GLY A 126 -0.39 7.18 -8.12
CA GLY A 126 -1.37 6.90 -9.17
C GLY A 126 -2.10 5.58 -8.91
N GLN A 127 -2.90 5.15 -9.88
CA GLN A 127 -3.66 3.91 -9.77
C GLN A 127 -2.78 2.66 -9.77
N PHE A 128 -3.29 1.55 -9.22
CA PHE A 128 -2.68 0.23 -9.29
C PHE A 128 -2.62 -0.25 -10.76
N ASP A 129 -3.77 -0.21 -11.42
CA ASP A 129 -3.99 -0.40 -12.86
C ASP A 129 -5.37 0.16 -13.26
N ALA A 130 -5.77 -0.03 -14.51
CA ALA A 130 -7.06 0.43 -15.02
C ALA A 130 -8.23 -0.48 -14.63
N SER A 131 -7.98 -1.65 -14.03
CA SER A 131 -9.03 -2.59 -13.67
C SER A 131 -9.92 -2.08 -12.53
N ARG A 132 -11.17 -2.49 -12.53
CA ARG A 132 -12.15 -2.15 -11.48
C ARG A 132 -13.02 -3.38 -11.20
N PRO A 133 -13.55 -3.52 -9.98
CA PRO A 133 -14.48 -4.60 -9.66
C PRO A 133 -15.63 -4.67 -10.67
N GLY A 134 -15.85 -5.85 -11.27
CA GLY A 134 -16.96 -6.10 -12.18
C GLY A 134 -16.83 -5.54 -13.61
N GLN A 135 -15.71 -4.94 -13.98
CA GLN A 135 -15.54 -4.34 -15.32
C GLN A 135 -14.84 -5.24 -16.35
N GLY A 136 -14.35 -6.42 -15.93
CA GLY A 136 -13.75 -7.40 -16.85
C GLY A 136 -12.33 -7.08 -17.33
N GLU A 137 -11.77 -5.90 -17.01
CA GLU A 137 -10.36 -5.60 -17.27
C GLU A 137 -9.44 -6.46 -16.40
N PRO A 138 -8.32 -6.97 -16.94
CA PRO A 138 -7.36 -7.73 -16.17
C PRO A 138 -6.77 -6.91 -15.03
N CYS A 139 -6.78 -7.45 -13.81
CA CYS A 139 -6.06 -6.90 -12.67
C CYS A 139 -4.63 -7.45 -12.69
N ASP A 140 -3.71 -6.69 -13.25
CA ASP A 140 -2.30 -7.07 -13.44
C ASP A 140 -1.29 -6.08 -12.85
N GLY A 141 -1.78 -4.98 -12.24
CA GLY A 141 -0.96 -3.96 -11.60
C GLY A 141 -0.03 -3.21 -12.57
N ARG A 142 -0.32 -3.20 -13.87
CA ARG A 142 0.60 -2.75 -14.92
C ARG A 142 1.14 -1.35 -14.70
N ASP A 143 0.33 -0.40 -14.21
CA ASP A 143 0.76 0.99 -14.04
C ASP A 143 1.74 1.10 -12.86
N LEU A 144 1.41 0.47 -11.72
CA LEU A 144 2.29 0.45 -10.56
C LEU A 144 3.57 -0.37 -10.83
N ARG A 145 3.46 -1.52 -11.50
CA ARG A 145 4.61 -2.34 -11.89
C ARG A 145 5.57 -1.59 -12.81
N ALA A 146 5.04 -0.83 -13.78
CA ALA A 146 5.87 0.00 -14.66
C ALA A 146 6.61 1.09 -13.88
N ALA A 147 5.92 1.74 -12.92
CA ALA A 147 6.54 2.74 -12.05
C ALA A 147 7.64 2.13 -11.17
N ILE A 148 7.39 0.96 -10.56
CA ILE A 148 8.40 0.23 -9.77
C ILE A 148 9.63 -0.10 -10.63
N ALA A 149 9.42 -0.67 -11.83
CA ALA A 149 10.49 -1.02 -12.74
C ALA A 149 11.36 0.21 -13.12
N ALA A 150 10.73 1.36 -13.38
CA ALA A 150 11.44 2.59 -13.67
C ALA A 150 12.29 3.06 -12.48
N VAL A 151 11.70 3.09 -11.27
CA VAL A 151 12.40 3.51 -10.04
C VAL A 151 13.59 2.59 -9.74
N VAL A 152 13.40 1.28 -9.84
CA VAL A 152 14.45 0.28 -9.61
C VAL A 152 15.60 0.41 -10.63
N ALA A 153 15.26 0.71 -11.89
CA ALA A 153 16.26 0.94 -12.94
C ALA A 153 16.92 2.33 -12.87
N GLY A 154 16.51 3.18 -11.92
CA GLY A 154 17.02 4.57 -11.84
C GLY A 154 16.52 5.46 -12.97
N HIS A 155 15.41 5.11 -13.62
CA HIS A 155 14.82 5.88 -14.70
C HIS A 155 13.69 6.77 -14.17
N PRO A 156 13.38 7.89 -14.84
CA PRO A 156 12.21 8.69 -14.53
C PRO A 156 10.91 7.87 -14.69
N VAL A 157 9.99 8.03 -13.74
CA VAL A 157 8.62 7.53 -13.89
C VAL A 157 7.88 8.47 -14.85
N ILE A 158 6.93 7.93 -15.63
CA ILE A 158 6.13 8.74 -16.55
C ILE A 158 5.42 9.88 -15.81
N ALA A 159 5.40 11.07 -16.42
CA ALA A 159 4.85 12.27 -15.78
C ALA A 159 3.31 12.21 -15.66
N GLU A 160 2.63 11.61 -16.63
CA GLU A 160 1.17 11.44 -16.62
C GLU A 160 0.80 10.22 -15.77
N GLN A 161 0.35 10.47 -14.54
CA GLN A 161 -0.08 9.44 -13.60
C GLN A 161 -1.59 9.56 -13.39
N ARG A 162 -2.32 8.48 -13.67
CA ARG A 162 -3.77 8.45 -13.44
C ARG A 162 -4.05 8.30 -11.95
N PRO A 163 -4.98 9.11 -11.36
CA PRO A 163 -5.31 9.01 -9.95
C PRO A 163 -5.85 7.63 -9.56
N SER A 164 -5.58 7.21 -8.33
CA SER A 164 -6.23 6.05 -7.73
C SER A 164 -7.74 6.23 -7.67
N ILE A 165 -8.47 5.14 -7.89
CA ILE A 165 -9.91 5.06 -7.70
C ILE A 165 -10.18 3.95 -6.68
N GLY A 166 -10.94 4.31 -5.63
CA GLY A 166 -11.26 3.39 -4.55
C GLY A 166 -12.28 3.96 -3.58
N CYS A 167 -12.50 3.27 -2.47
CA CYS A 167 -13.34 3.76 -1.39
C CYS A 167 -12.64 4.88 -0.63
N ASN A 168 -13.34 5.98 -0.36
CA ASN A 168 -12.79 7.05 0.48
C ASN A 168 -12.35 6.52 1.85
N ILE A 169 -11.26 7.07 2.38
CA ILE A 169 -10.85 6.81 3.76
C ILE A 169 -11.99 7.25 4.71
N LYS A 170 -12.28 6.41 5.68
CA LYS A 170 -13.32 6.65 6.70
C LYS A 170 -12.69 7.43 7.83
N TRP A 171 -12.82 8.75 7.77
CA TRP A 171 -12.28 9.64 8.79
C TRP A 171 -13.04 9.52 10.12
N HIS A 172 -12.35 9.77 11.21
CA HIS A 172 -13.01 9.97 12.52
C HIS A 172 -13.90 11.19 12.47
N PRO A 173 -15.02 11.18 13.23
CA PRO A 173 -15.91 12.34 13.37
C PRO A 173 -15.18 13.58 13.89
#